data_9f9da283550145f5a1d87d634f027f64
#
_entry.id   9f9da283550145f5a1d87d634f027f64
#
_cell.length_a   1.000
_cell.length_b   1.000
_cell.length_c   1.000
_cell.angle_alpha   90.00
_cell.angle_beta   90.00
_cell.angle_gamma   90.00
#
_symmetry.space_group_name_H-M   'P 1'
#
loop_
_entity.id
_entity.type
_entity.pdbx_description
1 polymer ?
#
loop_
_entity_poly.entity_id
_entity_poly.type
_entity_poly.pdbx_seq_one_letter_code
_entity_poly.pdbx_strand_id
1 'polypeptide(L)'
;ASDVYKRQTGLSPVISIEQKTTNKNPRSTVGTTTEIYDYLRLLYARAGVAYSYLSGEKMVKYTEEQIIGLIHRDYQGKKIFMLAPLVRTRKGHYKELFEQVRKKGYLYVRVDGEVREIVHGMKLDRYKNHDIEVVIDKLVVSEKDDKRLKQSVATAMQQGEGLIMIYDADTREVRHYSKRLMCPVTGLSYNCLLYTSPSPRDA
;
A
#
# COMPACT_ATOMS: atom_id res chain seq x y z
N ALA A 1 -22.61 53.34 -14.94
CA ALA A 1 -23.32 53.99 -13.82
C ALA A 1 -22.28 54.35 -12.78
N SER A 2 -22.00 55.64 -12.61
CA SER A 2 -21.05 56.11 -11.62
C SER A 2 -21.71 56.08 -10.24
N ASP A 3 -21.09 55.32 -9.34
CA ASP A 3 -21.48 55.30 -7.93
C ASP A 3 -21.19 56.68 -7.31
N VAL A 4 -22.25 57.42 -7.04
CA VAL A 4 -22.17 58.69 -6.33
C VAL A 4 -21.99 58.36 -4.84
N TYR A 5 -20.75 58.42 -4.35
CA TYR A 5 -20.46 58.31 -2.93
C TYR A 5 -21.05 59.54 -2.20
N LYS A 6 -22.12 59.33 -1.50
CA LYS A 6 -22.64 60.34 -0.57
C LYS A 6 -21.71 60.44 0.63
N ARG A 7 -20.98 61.53 0.75
CA ARG A 7 -20.12 61.81 1.90
C ARG A 7 -20.99 62.07 3.11
N GLN A 8 -21.06 61.16 4.04
CA GLN A 8 -21.72 61.35 5.33
C GLN A 8 -20.71 61.93 6.32
N THR A 9 -21.05 63.03 6.95
CA THR A 9 -20.27 63.65 8.03
C THR A 9 -21.05 63.55 9.34
N GLY A 10 -20.34 63.27 10.45
CA GLY A 10 -20.96 63.19 11.77
C GLY A 10 -21.33 61.81 12.26
N LEU A 11 -20.88 60.74 11.56
CA LEU A 11 -21.02 59.38 12.07
C LEU A 11 -19.87 59.04 13.03
N SER A 12 -20.20 58.41 14.17
CA SER A 12 -19.24 57.81 15.07
C SER A 12 -18.50 56.67 14.33
N PRO A 13 -17.24 56.37 14.73
CA PRO A 13 -16.50 55.23 14.14
C PRO A 13 -17.33 53.94 14.23
N VAL A 14 -17.59 53.34 13.08
CA VAL A 14 -18.32 52.07 13.02
C VAL A 14 -17.32 50.94 13.19
N ILE A 15 -17.48 50.12 14.20
CA ILE A 15 -16.75 48.89 14.38
C ILE A 15 -17.55 47.78 13.67
N SER A 16 -17.05 47.32 12.56
CA SER A 16 -17.61 46.15 11.88
C SER A 16 -16.94 44.91 12.41
N ILE A 17 -17.68 44.05 13.05
CA ILE A 17 -17.21 42.70 13.44
C ILE A 17 -17.66 41.73 12.36
N GLU A 18 -16.75 41.37 11.50
CA GLU A 18 -17.00 40.37 10.46
C GLU A 18 -16.65 38.99 10.99
N GLN A 19 -17.66 38.14 11.14
CA GLN A 19 -17.42 36.76 11.44
C GLN A 19 -16.97 36.05 10.15
N LYS A 20 -15.70 35.60 10.09
CA LYS A 20 -15.20 34.81 8.98
C LYS A 20 -15.98 33.50 8.90
N THR A 21 -16.96 33.42 8.00
CA THR A 21 -17.82 32.24 7.82
C THR A 21 -17.16 31.13 7.02
N THR A 22 -16.05 31.42 6.32
CA THR A 22 -15.34 30.43 5.53
C THR A 22 -13.84 30.50 5.80
N ASN A 23 -13.35 29.57 6.56
CA ASN A 23 -11.92 29.38 6.73
C ASN A 23 -11.41 28.43 5.63
N LYS A 24 -10.76 28.98 4.60
CA LYS A 24 -10.19 28.22 3.49
C LYS A 24 -8.94 27.40 3.88
N ASN A 25 -8.50 27.48 5.13
CA ASN A 25 -7.36 26.73 5.59
C ASN A 25 -7.82 25.39 6.20
N PRO A 26 -7.57 24.25 5.53
CA PRO A 26 -8.00 22.93 6.02
C PRO A 26 -7.36 22.53 7.36
N ARG A 27 -6.34 23.26 7.81
CA ARG A 27 -5.67 23.04 9.11
C ARG A 27 -6.29 23.82 10.26
N SER A 28 -7.30 24.65 10.02
CA SER A 28 -7.91 25.50 11.06
C SER A 28 -9.32 25.04 11.44
N THR A 29 -9.61 23.76 11.29
CA THR A 29 -10.85 23.16 11.83
C THR A 29 -10.75 23.03 13.35
N VAL A 30 -11.90 23.05 14.02
CA VAL A 30 -11.96 22.86 15.49
C VAL A 30 -11.21 21.59 15.91
N GLY A 31 -11.38 20.51 15.15
CA GLY A 31 -10.71 19.23 15.42
C GLY A 31 -9.18 19.29 15.43
N THR A 32 -8.57 20.12 14.56
CA THR A 32 -7.11 20.25 14.47
C THR A 32 -6.54 21.27 15.46
N THR A 33 -7.31 22.28 15.84
CA THR A 33 -6.89 23.33 16.80
C THR A 33 -7.06 22.89 18.26
N THR A 34 -7.94 21.94 18.54
CA THR A 34 -8.27 21.47 19.89
C THR A 34 -7.63 20.13 20.25
N GLU A 35 -6.70 19.60 19.44
CA GLU A 35 -6.09 18.27 19.61
C GLU A 35 -7.09 17.08 19.54
N ILE A 36 -8.39 17.33 19.41
CA ILE A 36 -9.43 16.29 19.28
C ILE A 36 -9.08 15.33 18.14
N TYR A 37 -8.56 15.86 17.04
CA TYR A 37 -8.17 15.07 15.89
C TYR A 37 -7.07 14.03 16.24
N ASP A 38 -6.10 14.40 17.07
CA ASP A 38 -5.02 13.49 17.46
C ASP A 38 -5.53 12.38 18.39
N TYR A 39 -6.45 12.71 19.30
CA TYR A 39 -7.12 11.71 20.13
C TYR A 39 -7.98 10.77 19.30
N LEU A 40 -8.73 11.28 18.33
CA LEU A 40 -9.51 10.44 17.42
C LEU A 40 -8.62 9.53 16.58
N ARG A 41 -7.51 10.03 16.05
CA ARG A 41 -6.52 9.20 15.34
C ARG A 41 -6.00 8.07 16.20
N LEU A 42 -5.64 8.36 17.45
CA LEU A 42 -5.16 7.36 18.38
C LEU A 42 -6.26 6.32 18.71
N LEU A 43 -7.48 6.77 18.93
CA LEU A 43 -8.64 5.91 19.20
C LEU A 43 -8.89 4.96 18.02
N TYR A 44 -9.00 5.50 16.80
CA TYR A 44 -9.24 4.68 15.61
C TYR A 44 -8.05 3.76 15.28
N ALA A 45 -6.82 4.18 15.55
CA ALA A 45 -5.65 3.34 15.33
C ALA A 45 -5.60 2.13 16.29
N ARG A 46 -6.15 2.27 17.51
CA ARG A 46 -6.13 1.20 18.52
C ARG A 46 -7.40 0.36 18.57
N ALA A 47 -8.57 0.99 18.44
CA ALA A 47 -9.87 0.34 18.60
C ALA A 47 -10.67 0.25 17.28
N GLY A 48 -10.26 0.95 16.25
CA GLY A 48 -10.95 0.96 14.97
C GLY A 48 -10.76 -0.33 14.18
N VAL A 49 -11.75 -0.68 13.38
CA VAL A 49 -11.67 -1.74 12.38
C VAL A 49 -11.49 -1.09 11.02
N ALA A 50 -10.40 -1.42 10.32
CA ALA A 50 -10.12 -0.86 9.01
C ALA A 50 -10.83 -1.66 7.92
N TYR A 51 -11.44 -0.94 6.98
CA TYR A 51 -12.04 -1.50 5.77
C TYR A 51 -11.37 -0.92 4.53
N SER A 52 -11.31 -1.72 3.47
CA SER A 52 -10.79 -1.25 2.19
C SER A 52 -11.78 -0.30 1.52
N TYR A 53 -11.34 0.88 1.11
CA TYR A 53 -12.19 1.83 0.40
C TYR A 53 -12.56 1.38 -1.01
N LEU A 54 -11.82 0.43 -1.60
CA LEU A 54 -12.09 -0.10 -2.93
C LEU A 54 -13.09 -1.26 -2.91
N SER A 55 -12.94 -2.19 -1.96
CA SER A 55 -13.76 -3.42 -1.93
C SER A 55 -14.78 -3.44 -0.81
N GLY A 56 -14.70 -2.53 0.17
CA GLY A 56 -15.52 -2.57 1.39
C GLY A 56 -15.17 -3.71 2.35
N GLU A 57 -14.19 -4.55 1.99
CA GLU A 57 -13.79 -5.70 2.79
C GLU A 57 -12.95 -5.29 4.01
N LYS A 58 -13.14 -6.05 5.11
CA LYS A 58 -12.35 -5.87 6.32
C LYS A 58 -10.88 -6.16 6.05
N MET A 59 -10.02 -5.22 6.43
CA MET A 59 -8.59 -5.39 6.30
C MET A 59 -8.04 -6.33 7.36
N VAL A 60 -7.09 -7.16 6.96
CA VAL A 60 -6.45 -8.18 7.81
C VAL A 60 -4.95 -7.97 7.85
N LYS A 61 -4.33 -8.42 8.91
CA LYS A 61 -2.88 -8.56 9.05
C LYS A 61 -2.58 -9.98 9.52
N TYR A 62 -1.49 -10.54 9.05
CA TYR A 62 -1.07 -11.89 9.40
C TYR A 62 0.29 -11.89 10.06
N THR A 63 0.51 -12.79 11.01
CA THR A 63 1.86 -13.15 11.46
C THR A 63 2.49 -14.13 10.46
N GLU A 64 3.81 -14.29 10.50
CA GLU A 64 4.49 -15.27 9.62
C GLU A 64 3.96 -16.69 9.86
N GLU A 65 3.72 -17.06 11.10
CA GLU A 65 3.18 -18.37 11.48
C GLU A 65 1.77 -18.58 10.91
N GLN A 66 0.92 -17.57 10.97
CA GLN A 66 -0.41 -17.63 10.36
C GLN A 66 -0.34 -17.79 8.85
N ILE A 67 0.58 -17.07 8.19
CA ILE A 67 0.80 -17.20 6.74
C ILE A 67 1.23 -18.61 6.38
N ILE A 68 2.19 -19.18 7.10
CA ILE A 68 2.67 -20.55 6.88
C ILE A 68 1.53 -21.55 7.07
N GLY A 69 0.73 -21.40 8.14
CA GLY A 69 -0.45 -22.23 8.37
C GLY A 69 -1.51 -22.13 7.26
N LEU A 70 -1.75 -20.92 6.74
CA LEU A 70 -2.66 -20.70 5.61
C LEU A 70 -2.12 -21.33 4.32
N ILE A 71 -0.81 -21.23 4.06
CA ILE A 71 -0.18 -21.83 2.89
C ILE A 71 -0.31 -23.37 2.96
N HIS A 72 -0.04 -23.98 4.10
CA HIS A 72 -0.24 -25.43 4.27
C HIS A 72 -1.70 -25.85 4.06
N ARG A 73 -2.64 -25.10 4.62
CA ARG A 73 -4.07 -25.41 4.50
C ARG A 73 -4.59 -25.32 3.07
N ASP A 74 -4.23 -24.25 2.35
CA ASP A 74 -4.86 -23.88 1.08
C ASP A 74 -4.09 -24.40 -0.14
N TYR A 75 -2.80 -24.75 0.02
CA TYR A 75 -1.93 -25.14 -1.09
C TYR A 75 -1.21 -26.49 -0.90
N GLN A 76 -1.68 -27.33 0.02
CA GLN A 76 -1.09 -28.66 0.23
C GLN A 76 -1.03 -29.46 -1.08
N GLY A 77 0.15 -29.94 -1.43
CA GLY A 77 0.42 -30.71 -2.66
C GLY A 77 0.45 -29.89 -3.95
N LYS A 78 0.19 -28.58 -3.91
CA LYS A 78 0.20 -27.70 -5.08
C LYS A 78 1.58 -27.08 -5.31
N LYS A 79 1.85 -26.78 -6.57
CA LYS A 79 3.03 -26.01 -6.98
C LYS A 79 2.75 -24.52 -6.88
N ILE A 80 3.48 -23.84 -6.00
CA ILE A 80 3.34 -22.41 -5.78
C ILE A 80 4.64 -21.67 -6.12
N PHE A 81 4.47 -20.41 -6.52
CA PHE A 81 5.57 -19.45 -6.61
C PHE A 81 5.35 -18.40 -5.51
N MET A 82 6.38 -18.22 -4.72
CA MET A 82 6.43 -17.21 -3.70
C MET A 82 7.02 -15.94 -4.28
N LEU A 83 6.24 -14.87 -4.26
CA LEU A 83 6.57 -13.61 -4.90
C LEU A 83 6.68 -12.50 -3.85
N ALA A 84 7.62 -11.58 -4.06
CA ALA A 84 7.71 -10.36 -3.30
C ALA A 84 7.55 -9.14 -4.24
N PRO A 85 6.57 -8.26 -4.01
CA PRO A 85 6.35 -7.10 -4.85
C PRO A 85 7.47 -6.08 -4.64
N LEU A 86 8.05 -5.60 -5.75
CA LEU A 86 9.07 -4.55 -5.77
C LEU A 86 8.53 -3.23 -6.31
N VAL A 87 7.64 -3.29 -7.31
CA VAL A 87 7.04 -2.13 -7.94
C VAL A 87 5.56 -2.39 -8.12
N ARG A 88 4.73 -1.39 -7.81
CA ARG A 88 3.28 -1.45 -7.99
C ARG A 88 2.80 -0.24 -8.77
N THR A 89 2.21 -0.49 -9.93
CA THR A 89 1.51 0.48 -10.78
C THR A 89 2.30 1.77 -10.99
N ARG A 90 3.60 1.64 -11.30
CA ARG A 90 4.48 2.79 -11.55
C ARG A 90 5.11 2.72 -12.93
N LYS A 91 5.29 3.89 -13.54
CA LYS A 91 5.98 4.04 -14.83
C LYS A 91 7.50 3.94 -14.65
N GLY A 92 8.17 3.34 -15.62
CA GLY A 92 9.64 3.25 -15.63
C GLY A 92 10.16 2.11 -16.49
N HIS A 93 11.41 2.15 -16.87
CA HIS A 93 12.07 1.07 -17.64
C HIS A 93 12.78 0.03 -16.78
N TYR A 94 13.00 0.31 -15.50
CA TYR A 94 13.46 -0.61 -14.45
C TYR A 94 14.72 -1.44 -14.73
N LYS A 95 15.57 -1.01 -15.68
CA LYS A 95 16.80 -1.72 -16.03
C LYS A 95 17.71 -1.96 -14.81
N GLU A 96 17.94 -0.92 -14.03
CA GLU A 96 18.79 -0.99 -12.83
C GLU A 96 18.19 -1.93 -11.75
N LEU A 97 16.86 -1.91 -11.60
CA LEU A 97 16.16 -2.79 -10.68
C LEU A 97 16.38 -4.28 -11.04
N PHE A 98 16.24 -4.63 -12.32
CA PHE A 98 16.47 -6.00 -12.77
C PHE A 98 17.93 -6.43 -12.59
N GLU A 99 18.88 -5.54 -12.81
CA GLU A 99 20.30 -5.82 -12.55
C GLU A 99 20.59 -6.02 -11.06
N GLN A 100 19.96 -5.23 -10.18
CA GLN A 100 20.08 -5.39 -8.73
C GLN A 100 19.45 -6.71 -8.25
N VAL A 101 18.26 -7.06 -8.73
CA VAL A 101 17.57 -8.30 -8.40
C VAL A 101 18.40 -9.52 -8.85
N ARG A 102 18.99 -9.44 -10.05
CA ARG A 102 19.90 -10.48 -10.56
C ARG A 102 21.17 -10.61 -9.74
N LYS A 103 21.79 -9.49 -9.33
CA LYS A 103 22.98 -9.50 -8.45
C LYS A 103 22.70 -10.14 -7.08
N LYS A 104 21.45 -10.04 -6.59
CA LYS A 104 21.00 -10.74 -5.36
C LYS A 104 20.77 -12.24 -5.57
N GLY A 105 20.92 -12.77 -6.79
CA GLY A 105 20.80 -14.19 -7.10
C GLY A 105 19.40 -14.63 -7.56
N TYR A 106 18.45 -13.72 -7.74
CA TYR A 106 17.13 -14.07 -8.25
C TYR A 106 17.14 -14.14 -9.77
N LEU A 107 16.59 -15.22 -10.32
CA LEU A 107 16.57 -15.48 -11.76
C LEU A 107 15.26 -15.12 -12.45
N TYR A 108 14.17 -15.04 -11.71
CA TYR A 108 12.83 -14.85 -12.24
C TYR A 108 12.12 -13.69 -11.60
N VAL A 109 11.36 -12.96 -12.43
CA VAL A 109 10.41 -11.93 -12.02
C VAL A 109 9.07 -12.20 -12.66
N ARG A 110 8.01 -11.76 -12.01
CA ARG A 110 6.70 -11.65 -12.64
C ARG A 110 6.49 -10.19 -12.98
N VAL A 111 6.22 -9.91 -14.25
CA VAL A 111 5.99 -8.56 -14.78
C VAL A 111 4.62 -8.54 -15.42
N ASP A 112 3.76 -7.62 -14.95
CA ASP A 112 2.41 -7.44 -15.50
C ASP A 112 1.60 -8.75 -15.59
N GLY A 113 1.79 -9.64 -14.61
CA GLY A 113 1.11 -10.94 -14.55
C GLY A 113 1.87 -12.11 -15.19
N GLU A 114 2.95 -11.88 -15.94
CA GLU A 114 3.72 -12.92 -16.61
C GLU A 114 5.06 -13.18 -15.91
N VAL A 115 5.35 -14.46 -15.64
CA VAL A 115 6.64 -14.88 -15.09
C VAL A 115 7.67 -14.94 -16.21
N ARG A 116 8.75 -14.18 -16.07
CA ARG A 116 9.84 -14.05 -17.04
C ARG A 116 11.19 -14.27 -16.37
N GLU A 117 12.16 -14.78 -17.12
CA GLU A 117 13.55 -14.84 -16.68
C GLU A 117 14.21 -13.47 -16.81
N ILE A 118 15.05 -13.11 -15.84
CA ILE A 118 15.79 -11.85 -15.86
C ILE A 118 17.00 -12.02 -16.79
N VAL A 119 16.94 -11.42 -17.98
CA VAL A 119 18.05 -11.37 -18.90
C VAL A 119 18.88 -10.09 -18.72
N HIS A 120 20.15 -10.15 -19.12
CA HIS A 120 21.03 -8.99 -19.06
C HIS A 120 20.48 -7.83 -19.93
N GLY A 121 20.41 -6.63 -19.35
CA GLY A 121 19.90 -5.46 -20.07
C GLY A 121 18.38 -5.42 -20.20
N MET A 122 17.63 -6.29 -19.52
CA MET A 122 16.17 -6.27 -19.51
C MET A 122 15.63 -4.89 -19.15
N LYS A 123 14.68 -4.40 -19.93
CA LYS A 123 14.02 -3.10 -19.73
C LYS A 123 12.54 -3.21 -20.13
N LEU A 124 11.72 -2.39 -19.50
CA LEU A 124 10.30 -2.26 -19.78
C LEU A 124 9.97 -0.93 -20.47
N ASP A 125 8.73 -0.78 -20.94
CA ASP A 125 8.26 0.46 -21.55
C ASP A 125 8.15 1.56 -20.49
N ARG A 126 8.90 2.65 -20.67
CA ARG A 126 8.97 3.77 -19.75
C ARG A 126 7.63 4.46 -19.50
N TYR A 127 6.74 4.43 -20.47
CA TYR A 127 5.49 5.19 -20.44
C TYR A 127 4.30 4.41 -19.88
N LYS A 128 4.42 3.10 -19.70
CA LYS A 128 3.40 2.23 -19.14
C LYS A 128 3.59 2.04 -17.64
N ASN A 129 2.48 1.84 -16.95
CA ASN A 129 2.53 1.38 -15.55
C ASN A 129 2.87 -0.10 -15.53
N HIS A 130 3.76 -0.48 -14.65
CA HIS A 130 4.19 -1.86 -14.47
C HIS A 130 4.03 -2.31 -13.04
N ASP A 131 3.67 -3.58 -12.89
CA ASP A 131 3.73 -4.32 -11.64
C ASP A 131 4.87 -5.33 -11.75
N ILE A 132 5.82 -5.27 -10.80
CA ILE A 132 7.02 -6.11 -10.82
C ILE A 132 7.14 -6.81 -9.48
N GLU A 133 7.11 -8.14 -9.51
CA GLU A 133 7.32 -8.98 -8.36
C GLU A 133 8.53 -9.91 -8.61
N VAL A 134 9.40 -10.04 -7.62
CA VAL A 134 10.51 -11.01 -7.69
C VAL A 134 10.03 -12.39 -7.24
N VAL A 135 10.41 -13.42 -7.97
CA VAL A 135 10.16 -14.82 -7.58
C VAL A 135 11.25 -15.23 -6.59
N ILE A 136 10.85 -15.38 -5.33
CA ILE A 136 11.77 -15.78 -4.25
C ILE A 136 12.01 -17.27 -4.29
N ASP A 137 10.94 -18.06 -4.41
CA ASP A 137 11.05 -19.51 -4.45
C ASP A 137 9.92 -20.13 -5.29
N LYS A 138 10.19 -21.33 -5.83
CA LYS A 138 9.23 -22.18 -6.52
C LYS A 138 9.25 -23.54 -5.84
N LEU A 139 8.17 -23.87 -5.15
CA LEU A 139 8.11 -25.11 -4.37
C LEU A 139 6.74 -25.80 -4.49
N VAL A 140 6.73 -27.09 -4.21
CA VAL A 140 5.50 -27.84 -3.97
C VAL A 140 5.29 -27.89 -2.47
N VAL A 141 4.11 -27.46 -1.99
CA VAL A 141 3.85 -27.42 -0.56
C VAL A 141 3.73 -28.83 0.01
N SER A 142 4.64 -29.21 0.88
CA SER A 142 4.62 -30.49 1.58
C SER A 142 5.08 -30.32 3.03
N GLU A 143 4.64 -31.20 3.91
CA GLU A 143 5.06 -31.17 5.32
C GLU A 143 6.57 -31.41 5.49
N LYS A 144 7.21 -32.11 4.52
CA LYS A 144 8.64 -32.36 4.53
C LYS A 144 9.50 -31.14 4.29
N ASP A 145 8.95 -30.14 3.59
CA ASP A 145 9.64 -28.91 3.19
C ASP A 145 9.32 -27.70 4.10
N ASP A 146 8.74 -27.93 5.28
CA ASP A 146 8.32 -26.87 6.21
C ASP A 146 9.46 -25.89 6.55
N LYS A 147 10.68 -26.41 6.75
CA LYS A 147 11.85 -25.55 7.01
C LYS A 147 12.18 -24.63 5.84
N ARG A 148 12.12 -25.15 4.61
CA ARG A 148 12.35 -24.39 3.38
C ARG A 148 11.25 -23.35 3.19
N LEU A 149 9.99 -23.73 3.42
CA LEU A 149 8.83 -22.82 3.34
C LEU A 149 8.98 -21.64 4.31
N LYS A 150 9.33 -21.91 5.57
CA LYS A 150 9.58 -20.85 6.59
C LYS A 150 10.68 -19.88 6.15
N GLN A 151 11.80 -20.42 5.66
CA GLN A 151 12.90 -19.59 5.18
C GLN A 151 12.51 -18.74 3.97
N SER A 152 11.77 -19.32 3.03
CA SER A 152 11.30 -18.61 1.83
C SER A 152 10.28 -17.53 2.18
N VAL A 153 9.36 -17.78 3.14
CA VAL A 153 8.41 -16.78 3.66
C VAL A 153 9.16 -15.61 4.31
N ALA A 154 10.13 -15.89 5.18
CA ALA A 154 10.93 -14.84 5.83
C ALA A 154 11.69 -13.98 4.80
N THR A 155 12.32 -14.61 3.80
CA THR A 155 13.02 -13.92 2.72
C THR A 155 12.06 -13.09 1.87
N ALA A 156 10.90 -13.64 1.50
CA ALA A 156 9.89 -12.92 0.73
C ALA A 156 9.33 -11.71 1.49
N MET A 157 9.08 -11.88 2.79
CA MET A 157 8.66 -10.78 3.67
C MET A 157 9.71 -9.67 3.76
N GLN A 158 10.98 -10.02 3.82
CA GLN A 158 12.07 -9.05 3.84
C GLN A 158 12.18 -8.28 2.53
N GLN A 159 12.12 -8.96 1.38
CA GLN A 159 12.22 -8.32 0.07
C GLN A 159 10.97 -7.52 -0.30
N GLY A 160 9.78 -7.97 0.12
CA GLY A 160 8.49 -7.31 -0.13
C GLY A 160 8.04 -6.34 0.96
N GLU A 161 8.94 -5.93 1.87
CA GLU A 161 8.64 -4.98 2.95
C GLU A 161 7.43 -5.37 3.81
N GLY A 162 7.31 -6.67 4.11
CA GLY A 162 6.21 -7.22 4.90
C GLY A 162 4.99 -7.64 4.10
N LEU A 163 5.08 -7.65 2.78
CA LEU A 163 4.06 -8.14 1.88
C LEU A 163 4.61 -9.30 1.05
N ILE A 164 3.86 -10.39 0.95
CA ILE A 164 4.14 -11.49 0.04
C ILE A 164 2.92 -11.82 -0.81
N MET A 165 3.17 -12.43 -1.93
CA MET A 165 2.16 -12.93 -2.84
C MET A 165 2.43 -14.40 -3.12
N ILE A 166 1.41 -15.23 -3.03
CA ILE A 166 1.46 -16.64 -3.41
C ILE A 166 0.72 -16.80 -4.73
N TYR A 167 1.46 -17.24 -5.73
CA TYR A 167 0.94 -17.52 -7.06
C TYR A 167 0.81 -19.04 -7.20
N ASP A 168 -0.40 -19.51 -7.42
CA ASP A 168 -0.71 -20.90 -7.73
C ASP A 168 -0.40 -21.15 -9.20
N ALA A 169 0.49 -22.10 -9.50
CA ALA A 169 0.92 -22.37 -10.85
C ALA A 169 -0.18 -23.04 -11.71
N ASP A 170 -1.14 -23.72 -11.08
CA ASP A 170 -2.20 -24.47 -11.77
C ASP A 170 -3.41 -23.56 -12.06
N THR A 171 -3.89 -22.81 -11.06
CA THR A 171 -5.06 -21.92 -11.21
C THR A 171 -4.71 -20.54 -11.73
N ARG A 172 -3.42 -20.15 -11.68
CA ARG A 172 -2.92 -18.79 -11.96
C ARG A 172 -3.47 -17.72 -11.03
N GLU A 173 -4.05 -18.10 -9.91
CA GLU A 173 -4.55 -17.18 -8.90
C GLU A 173 -3.42 -16.63 -8.05
N VAL A 174 -3.58 -15.40 -7.61
CA VAL A 174 -2.64 -14.73 -6.71
C VAL A 174 -3.37 -14.38 -5.43
N ARG A 175 -2.80 -14.79 -4.29
CA ARG A 175 -3.25 -14.35 -2.98
C ARG A 175 -2.18 -13.54 -2.29
N HIS A 176 -2.63 -12.50 -1.61
CA HIS A 176 -1.77 -11.56 -0.92
C HIS A 176 -1.79 -11.83 0.58
N TYR A 177 -0.62 -11.74 1.22
CA TYR A 177 -0.48 -11.83 2.67
C TYR A 177 0.44 -10.73 3.14
N SER A 178 0.11 -10.08 4.26
CA SER A 178 0.90 -8.96 4.78
C SER A 178 0.94 -8.96 6.30
N LYS A 179 2.07 -8.51 6.85
CA LYS A 179 2.19 -8.13 8.26
C LYS A 179 1.54 -6.79 8.59
N ARG A 180 1.20 -5.99 7.58
CA ARG A 180 0.47 -4.72 7.71
C ARG A 180 -1.00 -4.95 7.39
N LEU A 181 -1.86 -4.01 7.80
CA LEU A 181 -3.27 -4.04 7.42
C LEU A 181 -3.40 -4.01 5.90
N MET A 182 -4.04 -5.00 5.36
CA MET A 182 -4.18 -5.21 3.92
C MET A 182 -5.57 -5.74 3.59
N CYS A 183 -6.10 -5.34 2.45
CA CYS A 183 -7.29 -5.95 1.88
C CYS A 183 -6.94 -7.33 1.28
N PRO A 184 -7.59 -8.42 1.71
CA PRO A 184 -7.27 -9.75 1.22
C PRO A 184 -7.59 -9.95 -0.27
N VAL A 185 -8.55 -9.19 -0.79
CA VAL A 185 -9.01 -9.28 -2.19
C VAL A 185 -8.12 -8.47 -3.12
N THR A 186 -7.88 -7.19 -2.80
CA THR A 186 -7.18 -6.27 -3.71
C THR A 186 -5.67 -6.21 -3.44
N GLY A 187 -5.20 -6.75 -2.32
CA GLY A 187 -3.81 -6.62 -1.89
C GLY A 187 -3.41 -5.18 -1.51
N LEU A 188 -4.38 -4.26 -1.48
CA LEU A 188 -4.14 -2.89 -1.06
C LEU A 188 -3.77 -2.86 0.42
N SER A 189 -2.62 -2.29 0.76
CA SER A 189 -2.15 -2.13 2.13
C SER A 189 -2.05 -0.65 2.48
N TYR A 190 -2.40 -0.33 3.72
CA TYR A 190 -2.17 1.00 4.28
C TYR A 190 -0.88 1.01 5.10
N ASN A 191 -0.11 2.07 4.95
CA ASN A 191 0.94 2.40 5.90
C ASN A 191 0.30 2.77 7.25
N CYS A 192 1.10 2.88 8.31
CA CYS A 192 0.62 3.11 9.66
C CYS A 192 -0.45 4.24 9.72
N LEU A 193 -1.63 3.94 10.26
CA LEU A 193 -2.74 4.88 10.40
C LEU A 193 -2.39 6.13 11.24
N LEU A 194 -1.33 6.05 12.05
CA LEU A 194 -0.85 7.18 12.85
C LEU A 194 -0.11 8.23 12.01
N TYR A 195 0.47 7.84 10.87
CA TYR A 195 1.32 8.71 10.06
C TYR A 195 0.69 9.18 8.73
N THR A 196 -0.34 8.52 8.26
CA THR A 196 -0.99 8.91 7.00
C THR A 196 -2.18 9.80 7.27
N SER A 197 -1.92 11.07 7.53
CA SER A 197 -2.85 12.10 7.11
C SER A 197 -2.48 12.46 5.69
N PRO A 198 -3.26 12.10 4.65
CA PRO A 198 -3.05 12.67 3.35
C PRO A 198 -3.20 14.18 3.50
N SER A 199 -2.13 14.92 3.30
CA SER A 199 -2.22 16.34 3.14
C SER A 199 -3.12 16.60 1.92
N PRO A 200 -4.07 17.52 1.94
CA PRO A 200 -4.83 17.90 0.75
C PRO A 200 -3.95 18.42 -0.41
N ARG A 201 -2.63 18.55 -0.17
CA ARG A 201 -1.64 18.90 -1.18
C ARG A 201 -1.00 17.68 -1.86
N ASP A 202 -1.24 16.48 -1.33
CA ASP A 202 -0.65 15.22 -1.82
C ASP A 202 -1.69 14.35 -2.58
N ALA A 203 -2.89 14.91 -2.79
CA ALA A 203 -3.99 14.34 -3.58
C ALA A 203 -4.03 14.89 -5.01
#